data_db986f71aa34a6c1d20f07513d5baeeb
#
_entry.id   db986f71aa34a6c1d20f07513d5baeeb
#
_cell.length_a   1.000
_cell.length_b   1.000
_cell.length_c   1.000
_cell.angle_alpha   90.00
_cell.angle_beta   90.00
_cell.angle_gamma   90.00
#
_symmetry.space_group_name_H-M   'P 1'
#
loop_
_entity.id
_entity.type
_entity.pdbx_description
1 polymer ?
#
loop_
_entity_poly.entity_id
_entity_poly.type
_entity_poly.pdbx_seq_one_letter_code
_entity_poly.pdbx_strand_id
1 'polypeptide(L)'
;MKKALFFISVITFLSTTGQSMANKEFWEVRGQVGHSVGVFAISTTTYTYLSINKKHRNLSELQKRLISFSAGMFVGILKEIGDSMVPNNRFCWNDMQANALGGVAFQLAVMIPLSFKKKNKRRWDIAEDIH
;
A
#
# COMPACT_ATOMS: atom_id res chain seq x y z
N MET A 1 9.03 3.84 21.16
CA MET A 1 8.11 2.70 21.03
C MET A 1 7.41 2.64 19.64
N LYS A 2 6.88 3.73 19.06
CA LYS A 2 6.16 3.70 17.76
C LYS A 2 7.02 3.28 16.55
N LYS A 3 8.34 3.53 16.57
CA LYS A 3 9.26 3.13 15.49
C LYS A 3 9.59 1.63 15.50
N ALA A 4 9.61 1.00 16.68
CA ALA A 4 9.90 -0.44 16.81
C ALA A 4 8.74 -1.31 16.32
N LEU A 5 7.50 -0.92 16.59
CA LEU A 5 6.29 -1.60 16.09
C LEU A 5 6.20 -1.61 14.57
N PHE A 6 6.68 -0.55 13.93
CA PHE A 6 6.75 -0.43 12.49
C PHE A 6 7.72 -1.45 11.86
N PHE A 7 8.96 -1.56 12.40
CA PHE A 7 9.94 -2.52 11.91
C PHE A 7 9.52 -3.98 12.15
N ILE A 8 8.87 -4.26 13.27
CA ILE A 8 8.36 -5.60 13.59
C ILE A 8 7.27 -6.01 12.59
N SER A 9 6.35 -5.10 12.23
CA SER A 9 5.29 -5.37 11.24
C SER A 9 5.84 -5.68 9.84
N VAL A 10 6.89 -4.98 9.42
CA VAL A 10 7.55 -5.22 8.13
C VAL A 10 8.32 -6.54 8.13
N ILE A 11 9.03 -6.86 9.22
CA ILE A 11 9.82 -8.08 9.35
C ILE A 11 8.91 -9.32 9.43
N THR A 12 7.82 -9.28 10.18
CA THR A 12 6.87 -10.40 10.25
C THR A 12 6.18 -10.66 8.92
N PHE A 13 5.91 -9.61 8.13
CA PHE A 13 5.36 -9.76 6.78
C PHE A 13 6.34 -10.44 5.82
N LEU A 14 7.63 -10.09 5.89
CA LEU A 14 8.69 -10.71 5.08
C LEU A 14 8.97 -12.18 5.46
N SER A 15 8.75 -12.55 6.72
CA SER A 15 9.03 -13.90 7.23
C SER A 15 7.94 -14.92 6.87
N THR A 16 6.73 -14.49 6.53
CA THR A 16 5.60 -15.39 6.21
C THR A 16 5.57 -15.88 4.77
N THR A 17 6.49 -15.43 3.92
CA THR A 17 6.52 -15.78 2.50
C THR A 17 7.28 -17.07 2.17
N GLY A 18 7.79 -17.77 3.15
CA GLY A 18 8.63 -18.96 2.93
C GLY A 18 8.13 -20.22 3.63
N GLN A 19 7.07 -20.90 3.14
CA GLN A 19 6.88 -22.32 3.45
C GLN A 19 6.01 -23.08 2.44
N SER A 20 6.62 -24.11 1.90
CA SER A 20 6.14 -25.46 1.53
C SER A 20 5.12 -25.65 0.41
N MET A 21 5.57 -26.36 -0.60
CA MET A 21 4.87 -26.89 -1.76
C MET A 21 3.89 -28.02 -1.43
N ALA A 22 2.62 -27.69 -1.23
CA ALA A 22 1.55 -28.70 -1.29
C ALA A 22 0.25 -28.05 -1.79
N ASN A 23 -0.03 -28.10 -3.04
CA ASN A 23 -1.12 -27.52 -3.84
C ASN A 23 -0.72 -26.26 -4.60
N LYS A 24 -0.33 -26.45 -5.85
CA LYS A 24 0.19 -25.39 -6.72
C LYS A 24 -0.80 -24.22 -6.87
N GLU A 25 -2.09 -24.49 -7.02
CA GLU A 25 -3.13 -23.46 -7.15
C GLU A 25 -3.33 -22.65 -5.87
N PHE A 26 -3.36 -23.31 -4.72
CA PHE A 26 -3.53 -22.64 -3.44
C PHE A 26 -2.35 -21.70 -3.13
N TRP A 27 -1.13 -22.13 -3.46
CA TRP A 27 0.07 -21.32 -3.25
C TRP A 27 0.18 -20.16 -4.23
N GLU A 28 -0.29 -20.34 -5.46
CA GLU A 28 -0.33 -19.27 -6.45
C GLU A 28 -1.28 -18.15 -6.01
N VAL A 29 -2.51 -18.47 -5.61
CA VAL A 29 -3.47 -17.49 -5.06
C VAL A 29 -2.94 -16.83 -3.80
N ARG A 30 -2.31 -17.57 -2.91
CA ARG A 30 -1.74 -17.04 -1.67
C ARG A 30 -0.56 -16.10 -1.96
N GLY A 31 0.26 -16.40 -2.97
CA GLY A 31 1.30 -15.51 -3.46
C GLY A 31 0.73 -14.18 -3.93
N GLN A 32 -0.27 -14.20 -4.79
CA GLN A 32 -0.94 -13.01 -5.32
C GLN A 32 -1.57 -12.14 -4.22
N VAL A 33 -2.23 -12.76 -3.24
CA VAL A 33 -2.73 -12.04 -2.05
C VAL A 33 -1.59 -11.39 -1.28
N GLY A 34 -0.46 -12.09 -1.10
CA GLY A 34 0.73 -11.55 -0.47
C GLY A 34 1.27 -10.30 -1.17
N HIS A 35 1.31 -10.30 -2.50
CA HIS A 35 1.71 -9.15 -3.32
C HIS A 35 0.76 -7.96 -3.14
N SER A 36 -0.54 -8.17 -3.23
CA SER A 36 -1.55 -7.12 -3.02
C SER A 36 -1.46 -6.49 -1.64
N VAL A 37 -1.39 -7.32 -0.60
CA VAL A 37 -1.27 -6.87 0.80
C VAL A 37 0.05 -6.14 1.03
N GLY A 38 1.15 -6.60 0.42
CA GLY A 38 2.45 -5.96 0.52
C GLY A 38 2.45 -4.55 -0.04
N VAL A 39 1.98 -4.38 -1.27
CA VAL A 39 1.88 -3.05 -1.89
C VAL A 39 0.94 -2.14 -1.11
N PHE A 40 -0.21 -2.64 -0.67
CA PHE A 40 -1.16 -1.89 0.16
C PHE A 40 -0.50 -1.40 1.46
N ALA A 41 0.21 -2.28 2.18
CA ALA A 41 0.85 -1.96 3.43
C ALA A 41 1.98 -0.92 3.26
N ILE A 42 2.84 -1.09 2.26
CA ILE A 42 3.93 -0.14 1.97
C ILE A 42 3.36 1.22 1.59
N SER A 43 2.35 1.25 0.72
CA SER A 43 1.70 2.50 0.31
C SER A 43 1.05 3.20 1.50
N THR A 44 0.32 2.48 2.35
CA THR A 44 -0.34 3.03 3.55
C THR A 44 0.68 3.59 4.53
N THR A 45 1.76 2.89 4.73
CA THR A 45 2.85 3.31 5.62
C THR A 45 3.53 4.57 5.12
N THR A 46 3.86 4.62 3.83
CA THR A 46 4.47 5.80 3.20
C THR A 46 3.54 7.00 3.30
N TYR A 47 2.25 6.82 3.02
CA TYR A 47 1.25 7.88 3.13
C TYR A 47 1.13 8.40 4.57
N THR A 48 1.09 7.51 5.55
CA THR A 48 1.03 7.87 6.96
C THR A 48 2.27 8.66 7.38
N TYR A 49 3.45 8.23 6.95
CA TYR A 49 4.70 8.95 7.20
C TYR A 49 4.66 10.36 6.62
N LEU A 50 4.27 10.52 5.35
CA LEU A 50 4.18 11.82 4.69
C LEU A 50 3.13 12.74 5.34
N SER A 51 2.06 12.16 5.88
CA SER A 51 0.96 12.91 6.51
C SER A 51 1.28 13.40 7.92
N ILE A 52 2.07 12.65 8.68
CA ILE A 52 2.43 12.96 10.06
C ILE A 52 3.66 13.87 10.14
N ASN A 53 4.59 13.73 9.20
CA ASN A 53 5.86 14.42 9.25
C ASN A 53 5.70 15.89 8.84
N LYS A 54 6.08 16.79 9.73
CA LYS A 54 6.00 18.26 9.51
C LYS A 54 6.81 18.73 8.29
N LYS A 55 7.88 18.02 7.93
CA LYS A 55 8.73 18.32 6.75
C LYS A 55 7.96 18.23 5.44
N HIS A 56 6.92 17.39 5.38
CA HIS A 56 6.13 17.13 4.17
C HIS A 56 4.75 17.82 4.18
N ARG A 57 4.59 18.82 5.03
CA ARG A 57 3.32 19.59 5.18
C ARG A 57 2.89 20.28 3.88
N ASN A 58 3.86 20.68 3.06
CA ASN A 58 3.62 21.42 1.81
C ASN A 58 3.14 20.51 0.66
N LEU A 59 3.21 19.18 0.83
CA LEU A 59 2.69 18.27 -0.17
C LEU A 59 1.17 18.27 -0.14
N SER A 60 0.56 18.41 -1.32
CA SER A 60 -0.89 18.23 -1.47
C SER A 60 -1.28 16.77 -1.19
N GLU A 61 -2.55 16.54 -0.84
CA GLU A 61 -3.05 15.17 -0.61
C GLU A 61 -2.87 14.27 -1.85
N LEU A 62 -3.02 14.83 -3.05
CA LEU A 62 -2.78 14.09 -4.28
C LEU A 62 -1.30 13.68 -4.41
N GLN A 63 -0.36 14.59 -4.12
CA GLN A 63 1.07 14.28 -4.15
C GLN A 63 1.44 13.20 -3.15
N LYS A 64 0.97 13.28 -1.91
CA LYS A 64 1.21 12.23 -0.89
C LYS A 64 0.71 10.87 -1.35
N ARG A 65 -0.49 10.83 -1.94
CA ARG A 65 -1.10 9.59 -2.46
C ARG A 65 -0.31 9.01 -3.63
N LEU A 66 0.11 9.84 -4.59
CA LEU A 66 0.89 9.39 -5.74
C LEU A 66 2.27 8.87 -5.33
N ILE A 67 2.98 9.60 -4.46
CA ILE A 67 4.28 9.16 -3.93
C ILE A 67 4.12 7.82 -3.20
N SER A 68 3.09 7.67 -2.38
CA SER A 68 2.86 6.44 -1.61
C SER A 68 2.50 5.25 -2.50
N PHE A 69 1.65 5.46 -3.51
CA PHE A 69 1.33 4.45 -4.51
C PHE A 69 2.58 4.01 -5.27
N SER A 70 3.37 4.98 -5.75
CA SER A 70 4.61 4.71 -6.48
C SER A 70 5.61 3.94 -5.63
N ALA A 71 5.75 4.24 -4.35
CA ALA A 71 6.63 3.53 -3.43
C ALA A 71 6.22 2.06 -3.28
N GLY A 72 4.92 1.78 -3.11
CA GLY A 72 4.40 0.41 -3.04
C GLY A 72 4.64 -0.37 -4.33
N MET A 73 4.30 0.23 -5.48
CA MET A 73 4.51 -0.38 -6.80
C MET A 73 6.00 -0.64 -7.09
N PHE A 74 6.86 0.30 -6.73
CA PHE A 74 8.31 0.16 -6.92
C PHE A 74 8.86 -1.04 -6.16
N VAL A 75 8.48 -1.22 -4.91
CA VAL A 75 8.91 -2.40 -4.11
C VAL A 75 8.35 -3.69 -4.70
N GLY A 76 7.09 -3.68 -5.16
CA GLY A 76 6.50 -4.83 -5.85
C GLY A 76 7.27 -5.23 -7.11
N ILE A 77 7.66 -4.26 -7.94
CA ILE A 77 8.48 -4.49 -9.15
C ILE A 77 9.86 -5.03 -8.79
N LEU A 78 10.53 -4.43 -7.79
CA LEU A 78 11.85 -4.89 -7.35
C LEU A 78 11.82 -6.34 -6.86
N LYS A 79 10.74 -6.72 -6.18
CA LYS A 79 10.54 -8.12 -5.76
C LYS A 79 10.45 -9.05 -6.96
N GLU A 80 9.66 -8.72 -7.98
CA GLU A 80 9.52 -9.55 -9.18
C GLU A 80 10.83 -9.67 -9.96
N ILE A 81 11.60 -8.58 -10.06
CA ILE A 81 12.93 -8.61 -10.66
C ILE A 81 13.86 -9.53 -9.85
N GLY A 82 13.86 -9.39 -8.51
CA GLY A 82 14.66 -10.24 -7.64
C GLY A 82 14.30 -11.71 -7.75
N ASP A 83 13.01 -12.02 -7.77
CA ASP A 83 12.51 -13.39 -7.93
C ASP A 83 12.90 -13.98 -9.30
N SER A 84 12.87 -13.19 -10.36
CA SER A 84 13.28 -13.63 -11.71
C SER A 84 14.79 -13.93 -11.85
N MET A 85 15.61 -13.45 -10.92
CA MET A 85 17.05 -13.76 -10.87
C MET A 85 17.36 -15.11 -10.20
N VAL A 86 16.37 -15.72 -9.52
CA VAL A 86 16.53 -17.01 -8.86
C VAL A 86 16.36 -18.13 -9.91
N PRO A 87 17.26 -19.14 -9.96
CA PRO A 87 17.13 -20.28 -10.86
C PRO A 87 15.75 -20.95 -10.74
N ASN A 88 15.12 -21.26 -11.88
CA ASN A 88 13.78 -21.84 -11.98
C ASN A 88 12.61 -20.94 -11.56
N ASN A 89 12.84 -19.68 -11.26
CA ASN A 89 11.79 -18.70 -11.05
C ASN A 89 11.67 -17.77 -12.28
N ARG A 90 10.47 -17.27 -12.55
CA ARG A 90 10.20 -16.40 -13.69
C ARG A 90 9.40 -15.18 -13.25
N PHE A 91 9.57 -14.07 -13.96
CA PHE A 91 8.71 -12.89 -13.81
C PHE A 91 7.23 -13.28 -14.03
N CYS A 92 6.39 -12.94 -13.07
CA CYS A 92 4.98 -13.32 -13.05
C CYS A 92 4.08 -12.10 -13.30
N TRP A 93 3.40 -12.07 -14.45
CA TRP A 93 2.44 -11.00 -14.75
C TRP A 93 1.24 -10.98 -13.81
N ASN A 94 0.82 -12.13 -13.28
CA ASN A 94 -0.27 -12.21 -12.32
C ASN A 94 0.09 -11.51 -11.00
N ASP A 95 1.35 -11.60 -10.57
CA ASP A 95 1.84 -10.94 -9.37
C ASP A 95 1.93 -9.42 -9.58
N MET A 96 2.24 -8.97 -10.80
CA MET A 96 2.15 -7.54 -11.15
C MET A 96 0.72 -7.01 -11.13
N GLN A 97 -0.26 -7.79 -11.58
CA GLN A 97 -1.68 -7.44 -11.47
C GLN A 97 -2.11 -7.39 -9.99
N ALA A 98 -1.66 -8.34 -9.18
CA ALA A 98 -1.92 -8.34 -7.74
C ALA A 98 -1.31 -7.11 -7.04
N ASN A 99 -0.10 -6.71 -7.41
CA ASN A 99 0.53 -5.46 -6.96
C ASN A 99 -0.34 -4.24 -7.31
N ALA A 100 -0.83 -4.16 -8.54
CA ALA A 100 -1.70 -3.07 -8.99
C ALA A 100 -3.02 -3.03 -8.19
N LEU A 101 -3.65 -4.19 -7.93
CA LEU A 101 -4.85 -4.29 -7.11
C LEU A 101 -4.61 -3.79 -5.67
N GLY A 102 -3.48 -4.14 -5.06
CA GLY A 102 -3.09 -3.62 -3.75
C GLY A 102 -2.94 -2.10 -3.74
N GLY A 103 -2.34 -1.54 -4.79
CA GLY A 103 -2.23 -0.10 -4.97
C GLY A 103 -3.58 0.61 -5.15
N VAL A 104 -4.49 0.03 -5.93
CA VAL A 104 -5.86 0.55 -6.11
C VAL A 104 -6.64 0.49 -4.80
N ALA A 105 -6.55 -0.60 -4.07
CA ALA A 105 -7.19 -0.75 -2.75
C ALA A 105 -6.70 0.34 -1.77
N PHE A 106 -5.39 0.62 -1.75
CA PHE A 106 -4.84 1.73 -0.98
C PHE A 106 -5.44 3.09 -1.39
N GLN A 107 -5.53 3.38 -2.70
CA GLN A 107 -6.11 4.63 -3.18
C GLN A 107 -7.56 4.79 -2.73
N LEU A 108 -8.36 3.74 -2.80
CA LEU A 108 -9.75 3.76 -2.34
C LEU A 108 -9.84 3.96 -0.83
N ALA A 109 -9.03 3.25 -0.05
CA ALA A 109 -9.01 3.35 1.40
C ALA A 109 -8.69 4.77 1.90
N VAL A 110 -7.82 5.50 1.20
CA VAL A 110 -7.49 6.90 1.54
C VAL A 110 -8.53 7.88 0.99
N MET A 111 -9.06 7.65 -0.21
CA MET A 111 -9.98 8.58 -0.89
C MET A 111 -11.35 8.66 -0.19
N ILE A 112 -11.88 7.54 0.29
CA ILE A 112 -13.20 7.49 0.92
C ILE A 112 -13.29 8.40 2.16
N PRO A 113 -12.41 8.28 3.18
CA PRO A 113 -12.44 9.16 4.35
C PRO A 113 -12.24 10.64 4.03
N LEU A 114 -11.37 10.96 3.07
CA LEU A 114 -11.12 12.34 2.66
C LEU A 114 -12.36 12.97 2.00
N SER A 115 -13.10 12.20 1.21
CA SER A 115 -14.35 12.65 0.58
C SER A 115 -15.42 12.96 1.63
N PHE A 116 -15.58 12.14 2.65
CA PHE A 116 -16.50 12.38 3.76
C PHE A 116 -16.12 13.63 4.56
N LYS A 117 -14.84 13.82 4.87
CA LYS A 117 -14.35 15.00 5.58
C LYS A 117 -14.65 16.29 4.82
N LYS A 118 -14.46 16.32 3.51
CA LYS A 118 -14.75 17.48 2.66
C LYS A 118 -16.24 17.78 2.59
N LYS A 119 -17.11 16.76 2.56
CA LYS A 119 -18.57 16.93 2.55
C LYS A 119 -19.08 17.51 3.86
N ASN A 120 -18.56 17.02 5.00
CA ASN A 120 -18.97 17.55 6.31
C ASN A 120 -18.54 18.99 6.48
N LYS A 121 -17.30 19.36 6.13
CA LYS A 121 -16.85 20.76 6.23
C LYS A 121 -17.78 21.70 5.46
N ARG A 122 -18.13 21.39 4.22
CA ARG A 122 -19.09 22.23 3.44
C ARG A 122 -20.45 22.40 4.11
N ARG A 123 -20.94 21.38 4.82
CA ARG A 123 -22.23 21.50 5.54
C ARG A 123 -22.14 22.47 6.71
N TRP A 124 -21.02 22.52 7.41
CA TRP A 124 -20.81 23.46 8.51
C TRP A 124 -20.67 24.90 8.00
N ASP A 125 -19.87 25.12 6.94
CA ASP A 125 -19.69 26.45 6.34
C ASP A 125 -21.04 27.04 5.87
N ILE A 126 -21.94 26.25 5.27
CA ILE A 126 -23.28 26.71 4.87
C ILE A 126 -24.18 27.02 6.08
N ALA A 127 -24.05 26.29 7.18
CA ALA A 127 -24.85 26.53 8.38
C ALA A 127 -24.43 27.81 9.11
N GLU A 128 -23.16 28.20 9.06
CA GLU A 128 -22.68 29.48 9.60
C GLU A 128 -23.13 30.71 8.78
N ASP A 129 -23.26 30.57 7.44
CA ASP A 129 -23.70 31.69 6.57
C ASP A 129 -25.21 32.02 6.69
N ILE A 130 -26.01 31.21 7.40
CA ILE A 130 -27.46 31.37 7.56
C ILE A 130 -27.81 32.07 8.88
N HIS A 131 -26.87 32.27 9.77
CA HIS A 131 -27.02 32.98 11.06
C HIS A 131 -26.33 34.35 11.09
#